data_9488bd7327dcf44d0fa1d6e1d457a541
#
_entry.id   9488bd7327dcf44d0fa1d6e1d457a541
#
_cell.length_a   1.000
_cell.length_b   1.000
_cell.length_c   1.000
_cell.angle_alpha   90.00
_cell.angle_beta   90.00
_cell.angle_gamma   90.00
#
_symmetry.space_group_name_H-M   'P 1'
#
loop_
_entity.id
_entity.type
_entity.pdbx_description
1 polymer ?
#
loop_
_entity_poly.entity_id
_entity_poly.type
_entity_poly.pdbx_seq_one_letter_code
_entity_poly.pdbx_strand_id
1 'polypeptide(L)'
;ISKTITVVDSSAREPNADITSSKDNDCEGEEPSASGNMVIVWVCEDDNDVNDREVEVSTTVTLDGSDSWAGCDPDDSSCYSEEYLVEWKWDLDTYTDSDNDGITDNDVDATGETYSWESRPAGAWEVKLTVVDNNGFEDSTKSMVYVNYRGVWKDFVIDRASPNPVIMTWEYPVTYDQDSKDRIRYMRAKLSYPKEDDDQPGGGLPGQTTDNRLDLYMYNSTDEAVSNTSGIENDNRDAGDCGSDEFCVWMVIGGSTVRGFLPGDWTVDLENAETHNTEVNEFVIELQYR
;
A
#
# COMPACT_ATOMS: atom_id res chain seq x y z
N ILE A 1 15.55 -25.41 40.53
CA ILE A 1 14.49 -24.60 39.87
C ILE A 1 13.96 -23.68 40.97
N SER A 2 14.32 -22.38 40.94
CA SER A 2 13.73 -21.37 41.81
C SER A 2 12.41 -20.93 41.14
N LYS A 3 11.30 -20.98 41.85
CA LYS A 3 10.05 -20.31 41.46
C LYS A 3 9.95 -19.03 42.27
N THR A 4 9.90 -17.90 41.60
CA THR A 4 9.56 -16.62 42.23
C THR A 4 8.04 -16.55 42.36
N ILE A 5 7.54 -16.28 43.54
CA ILE A 5 6.12 -15.99 43.78
C ILE A 5 6.05 -14.49 44.00
N THR A 6 5.43 -13.77 43.10
CA THR A 6 5.11 -12.36 43.28
C THR A 6 3.79 -12.29 44.07
N VAL A 7 3.79 -11.57 45.17
CA VAL A 7 2.59 -11.27 45.96
C VAL A 7 2.17 -9.89 45.60
N VAL A 8 1.06 -9.75 44.88
CA VAL A 8 0.45 -8.47 44.52
C VAL A 8 -0.67 -8.08 45.47
N ASP A 9 -0.97 -6.81 45.58
CA ASP A 9 -2.11 -6.32 46.35
C ASP A 9 -3.42 -6.87 45.73
N SER A 10 -4.38 -7.16 46.58
CA SER A 10 -5.69 -7.68 46.14
C SER A 10 -6.51 -6.63 45.35
N SER A 11 -6.07 -5.37 45.34
CA SER A 11 -6.66 -4.27 44.58
C SER A 11 -5.93 -3.98 43.27
N ALA A 12 -4.79 -4.67 42.99
CA ALA A 12 -4.06 -4.50 41.75
C ALA A 12 -4.91 -4.86 40.53
N ARG A 13 -4.81 -4.05 39.48
CA ARG A 13 -5.59 -4.16 38.25
C ARG A 13 -4.68 -4.56 37.10
N GLU A 14 -5.25 -5.26 36.13
CA GLU A 14 -4.56 -5.53 34.87
C GLU A 14 -4.34 -4.21 34.11
N PRO A 15 -3.21 -4.06 33.41
CA PRO A 15 -2.98 -2.91 32.53
C PRO A 15 -3.94 -2.94 31.33
N ASN A 16 -3.95 -1.88 30.56
CA ASN A 16 -4.65 -1.79 29.29
C ASN A 16 -3.67 -1.47 28.17
N ALA A 17 -3.57 -2.35 27.20
CA ALA A 17 -2.78 -2.14 25.99
C ALA A 17 -3.59 -1.37 24.95
N ASP A 18 -3.04 -0.28 24.43
CA ASP A 18 -3.63 0.47 23.33
C ASP A 18 -2.57 0.81 22.28
N ILE A 19 -2.93 0.67 21.01
CA ILE A 19 -2.11 1.08 19.87
C ILE A 19 -2.78 2.31 19.27
N THR A 20 -2.11 3.45 19.35
CA THR A 20 -2.61 4.70 18.77
C THR A 20 -2.78 4.56 17.26
N SER A 21 -3.98 4.85 16.79
CA SER A 21 -4.28 4.89 15.35
C SER A 21 -3.56 6.07 14.72
N SER A 22 -2.79 5.83 13.67
CA SER A 22 -2.10 6.87 12.93
C SER A 22 -2.41 6.78 11.44
N LYS A 23 -2.33 7.93 10.78
CA LYS A 23 -2.50 8.07 9.34
C LYS A 23 -1.44 9.02 8.83
N ASP A 24 -0.59 8.52 7.97
CA ASP A 24 0.41 9.31 7.29
C ASP A 24 0.13 9.26 5.78
N ASN A 25 0.05 10.44 5.16
CA ASN A 25 -0.32 10.56 3.76
C ASN A 25 0.45 11.72 3.13
N ASP A 26 1.37 11.40 2.26
CA ASP A 26 2.11 12.36 1.45
C ASP A 26 1.49 12.59 0.06
N CYS A 27 0.34 11.97 -0.22
CA CYS A 27 -0.39 12.14 -1.47
C CYS A 27 -1.20 13.44 -1.48
N GLU A 28 -1.08 14.24 -2.50
CA GLU A 28 -1.92 15.41 -2.68
C GLU A 28 -3.39 15.02 -2.89
N GLY A 29 -4.27 15.55 -2.04
CA GLY A 29 -5.73 15.46 -2.20
C GLY A 29 -6.39 14.15 -1.79
N GLU A 30 -5.65 13.18 -1.28
CA GLU A 30 -6.22 11.92 -0.78
C GLU A 30 -5.99 11.78 0.73
N GLU A 31 -7.05 11.88 1.52
CA GLU A 31 -6.98 11.53 2.93
C GLU A 31 -7.30 10.05 3.14
N PRO A 32 -6.45 9.31 3.86
CA PRO A 32 -6.74 7.92 4.17
C PRO A 32 -8.03 7.82 5.01
N SER A 33 -9.01 7.11 4.47
CA SER A 33 -10.23 6.81 5.22
C SER A 33 -10.02 5.55 6.04
N ALA A 34 -9.99 5.66 7.35
CA ALA A 34 -10.00 4.52 8.25
C ALA A 34 -11.00 4.71 9.37
N SER A 35 -11.72 3.64 9.68
CA SER A 35 -12.49 3.49 10.90
C SER A 35 -11.86 2.38 11.74
N GLY A 36 -11.61 2.64 13.02
CA GLY A 36 -11.04 1.68 13.95
C GLY A 36 -9.56 1.90 14.24
N ASN A 37 -9.01 1.04 15.06
CA ASN A 37 -7.62 1.09 15.49
C ASN A 37 -6.72 0.48 14.40
N MET A 38 -6.01 1.32 13.65
CA MET A 38 -5.11 0.90 12.58
C MET A 38 -4.11 1.99 12.22
N VAL A 39 -2.96 1.56 11.71
CA VAL A 39 -1.92 2.42 11.16
C VAL A 39 -2.00 2.39 9.64
N ILE A 40 -2.16 3.54 8.98
CA ILE A 40 -2.24 3.65 7.53
C ILE A 40 -1.18 4.63 7.06
N VAL A 41 -0.33 4.16 6.15
CA VAL A 41 0.69 4.97 5.48
C VAL A 41 0.42 4.93 3.98
N TRP A 42 0.39 6.11 3.35
CA TRP A 42 0.44 6.26 1.90
C TRP A 42 1.79 6.82 1.50
N VAL A 43 2.50 6.07 0.67
CA VAL A 43 3.73 6.52 0.01
C VAL A 43 3.36 6.97 -1.38
N CYS A 44 3.53 8.27 -1.67
CA CYS A 44 3.22 8.86 -2.96
C CYS A 44 4.45 9.46 -3.61
N GLU A 45 4.68 9.07 -4.83
CA GLU A 45 5.76 9.56 -5.69
C GLU A 45 5.11 10.21 -6.92
N ASP A 46 4.92 11.53 -6.86
CA ASP A 46 4.10 12.27 -7.83
C ASP A 46 4.88 12.81 -9.05
N ASP A 47 6.19 12.58 -9.12
CA ASP A 47 7.06 13.10 -10.20
C ASP A 47 8.21 12.12 -10.52
N ASN A 48 7.85 10.88 -10.88
CA ASN A 48 8.82 9.83 -11.20
C ASN A 48 9.47 10.05 -12.57
N ASP A 49 10.77 9.74 -12.67
CA ASP A 49 11.48 9.69 -13.95
C ASP A 49 10.97 8.48 -14.76
N VAL A 50 10.48 8.73 -15.97
CA VAL A 50 10.00 7.68 -16.89
C VAL A 50 11.10 6.68 -17.29
N ASN A 51 12.38 7.01 -17.09
CA ASN A 51 13.49 6.08 -17.32
C ASN A 51 13.71 5.13 -16.13
N ASP A 52 13.14 5.45 -14.97
CA ASP A 52 13.08 4.58 -13.81
C ASP A 52 11.64 4.05 -13.66
N ARG A 53 11.46 2.78 -14.01
CA ARG A 53 10.17 2.09 -14.04
C ARG A 53 10.13 0.88 -13.12
N GLU A 54 11.14 0.71 -12.29
CA GLU A 54 11.14 -0.25 -11.19
C GLU A 54 10.64 0.45 -9.94
N VAL A 55 9.49 0.03 -9.43
CA VAL A 55 8.88 0.62 -8.25
C VAL A 55 9.48 -0.01 -7.00
N GLU A 56 10.21 0.78 -6.23
CA GLU A 56 10.76 0.37 -4.94
C GLU A 56 10.10 1.15 -3.80
N VAL A 57 9.19 0.51 -3.07
CA VAL A 57 8.54 1.14 -1.92
C VAL A 57 9.33 0.83 -0.66
N SER A 58 9.81 1.88 0.00
CA SER A 58 10.48 1.78 1.30
C SER A 58 10.10 2.97 2.18
N THR A 59 9.43 2.70 3.30
CA THR A 59 9.00 3.74 4.24
C THR A 59 9.27 3.33 5.68
N THR A 60 9.14 4.28 6.59
CA THR A 60 9.17 4.04 8.04
C THR A 60 7.77 4.16 8.61
N VAL A 61 7.36 3.14 9.36
CA VAL A 61 6.08 3.12 10.08
C VAL A 61 6.36 3.34 11.56
N THR A 62 5.71 4.33 12.17
CA THR A 62 5.79 4.55 13.61
C THR A 62 4.64 3.82 14.30
N LEU A 63 4.99 2.88 15.18
CA LEU A 63 4.06 2.23 16.09
C LEU A 63 4.11 2.96 17.43
N ASP A 64 2.95 3.29 17.98
CA ASP A 64 2.80 4.08 19.21
C ASP A 64 1.87 3.40 20.19
N GLY A 65 2.41 3.04 21.36
CA GLY A 65 1.71 2.43 22.48
C GLY A 65 1.58 3.36 23.69
N SER A 66 1.81 4.67 23.52
CA SER A 66 1.82 5.65 24.60
C SER A 66 0.45 5.87 25.28
N ASP A 67 -0.64 5.51 24.59
CA ASP A 67 -2.00 5.55 25.16
C ASP A 67 -2.33 4.34 26.06
N SER A 68 -1.38 3.39 26.18
CA SER A 68 -1.50 2.28 27.14
C SER A 68 -1.30 2.75 28.58
N TRP A 69 -2.00 2.14 29.52
CA TRP A 69 -1.93 2.55 30.93
C TRP A 69 -1.97 1.35 31.90
N ALA A 70 -1.58 1.59 33.17
CA ALA A 70 -1.65 0.59 34.23
C ALA A 70 -2.49 1.10 35.39
N GLY A 71 -3.23 0.21 36.02
CA GLY A 71 -4.03 0.45 37.21
C GLY A 71 -5.29 1.27 36.95
N CYS A 72 -5.16 2.55 36.69
CA CYS A 72 -6.27 3.47 36.45
C CYS A 72 -6.22 4.06 35.05
N ASP A 73 -7.38 4.15 34.40
CA ASP A 73 -7.56 4.94 33.20
C ASP A 73 -7.18 6.40 33.49
N PRO A 74 -6.23 7.01 32.74
CA PRO A 74 -5.83 8.40 32.94
C PRO A 74 -6.98 9.41 32.80
N ASP A 75 -8.04 9.05 32.08
CA ASP A 75 -9.23 9.89 31.90
C ASP A 75 -10.24 9.77 33.06
N ASP A 76 -10.08 8.78 33.95
CA ASP A 76 -10.89 8.63 35.15
C ASP A 76 -10.28 9.38 36.35
N SER A 77 -10.60 10.64 36.51
CA SER A 77 -10.12 11.48 37.61
C SER A 77 -10.55 11.01 39.01
N SER A 78 -11.44 10.01 39.10
CA SER A 78 -11.88 9.41 40.37
C SER A 78 -11.07 8.19 40.77
N CYS A 79 -10.26 7.66 39.88
CA CYS A 79 -9.37 6.54 40.12
C CYS A 79 -7.94 7.02 40.46
N TYR A 80 -7.30 6.35 41.37
CA TYR A 80 -5.90 6.53 41.72
C TYR A 80 -5.22 5.18 41.84
N SER A 81 -4.05 5.05 41.21
CA SER A 81 -3.19 3.88 41.31
C SER A 81 -1.73 4.29 41.38
N GLU A 82 -0.90 3.45 42.04
CA GLU A 82 0.56 3.56 42.02
C GLU A 82 1.18 2.63 40.97
N GLU A 83 0.34 1.95 40.20
CA GLU A 83 0.74 1.07 39.12
C GLU A 83 1.24 1.88 37.93
N TYR A 84 2.26 1.36 37.25
CA TYR A 84 2.82 1.96 36.04
C TYR A 84 3.36 0.89 35.12
N LEU A 85 3.38 1.17 33.81
CA LEU A 85 3.94 0.26 32.81
C LEU A 85 5.47 0.25 32.90
N VAL A 86 6.04 -0.94 32.71
CA VAL A 86 7.51 -1.17 32.76
C VAL A 86 8.03 -1.73 31.44
N GLU A 87 7.19 -2.37 30.65
CA GLU A 87 7.59 -2.97 29.36
C GLU A 87 6.48 -2.77 28.31
N TRP A 88 6.92 -2.54 27.06
CA TRP A 88 6.13 -2.60 25.83
C TRP A 88 6.86 -3.56 24.89
N LYS A 89 6.17 -4.61 24.47
CA LYS A 89 6.66 -5.66 23.60
C LYS A 89 5.84 -5.69 22.34
N TRP A 90 6.50 -5.58 21.20
CA TRP A 90 5.88 -5.58 19.88
C TRP A 90 6.18 -6.90 19.18
N ASP A 91 5.13 -7.56 18.72
CA ASP A 91 5.16 -8.59 17.71
C ASP A 91 4.73 -7.91 16.40
N LEU A 92 5.65 -7.86 15.42
CA LEU A 92 5.49 -7.06 14.21
C LEU A 92 4.70 -7.79 13.11
N ASP A 93 4.50 -9.10 13.25
CA ASP A 93 3.71 -9.93 12.33
C ASP A 93 3.19 -11.17 13.04
N THR A 94 1.98 -11.10 13.55
CA THR A 94 1.37 -12.18 14.34
C THR A 94 1.12 -13.49 13.57
N TYR A 95 1.49 -13.56 12.31
CA TYR A 95 1.42 -14.76 11.48
C TYR A 95 2.79 -15.40 11.24
N THR A 96 3.87 -14.72 11.61
CA THR A 96 5.25 -15.22 11.48
C THR A 96 5.78 -15.63 12.84
N ASP A 97 6.24 -16.88 12.98
CA ASP A 97 6.92 -17.40 14.17
C ASP A 97 8.42 -17.03 14.07
N SER A 98 8.81 -15.89 14.62
CA SER A 98 10.16 -15.34 14.48
C SER A 98 11.16 -15.99 15.45
N ASP A 99 10.69 -16.52 16.59
CA ASP A 99 11.53 -17.20 17.58
C ASP A 99 11.56 -18.73 17.42
N ASN A 100 10.71 -19.28 16.53
CA ASN A 100 10.57 -20.69 16.20
C ASN A 100 10.13 -21.57 17.39
N ASP A 101 9.28 -21.05 18.25
CA ASP A 101 8.69 -21.79 19.38
C ASP A 101 7.40 -22.55 19.00
N GLY A 102 6.85 -22.30 17.82
CA GLY A 102 5.63 -22.90 17.27
C GLY A 102 4.38 -22.08 17.55
N ILE A 103 4.49 -20.86 18.09
CA ILE A 103 3.39 -19.95 18.36
C ILE A 103 3.70 -18.61 17.69
N THR A 104 2.92 -18.23 16.70
CA THR A 104 3.20 -17.07 15.84
C THR A 104 2.81 -15.72 16.46
N ASP A 105 2.00 -15.68 17.51
CA ASP A 105 1.45 -14.43 18.05
C ASP A 105 1.93 -14.13 19.49
N ASN A 106 3.11 -14.63 19.85
CA ASN A 106 3.76 -14.39 21.15
C ASN A 106 5.19 -13.87 21.01
N ASP A 107 5.65 -13.62 19.81
CA ASP A 107 7.01 -13.17 19.53
C ASP A 107 7.27 -11.76 20.07
N VAL A 108 8.54 -11.46 20.34
CA VAL A 108 8.99 -10.12 20.73
C VAL A 108 10.04 -9.65 19.75
N ASP A 109 9.59 -9.01 18.67
CA ASP A 109 10.46 -8.51 17.61
C ASP A 109 11.08 -7.15 17.97
N ALA A 110 10.34 -6.35 18.76
CA ALA A 110 10.77 -5.02 19.18
C ALA A 110 10.26 -4.68 20.59
N THR A 111 10.87 -3.66 21.20
CA THR A 111 10.49 -3.17 22.53
C THR A 111 10.52 -1.64 22.58
N GLY A 112 9.72 -1.04 23.46
CA GLY A 112 9.64 0.39 23.68
C GLY A 112 8.23 0.92 23.54
N GLU A 113 7.93 2.01 24.23
CA GLU A 113 6.63 2.68 24.18
C GLU A 113 6.26 3.11 22.76
N THR A 114 7.26 3.56 22.00
CA THR A 114 7.16 3.83 20.55
C THR A 114 8.23 3.02 19.81
N TYR A 115 7.92 2.59 18.58
CA TYR A 115 8.86 1.87 17.74
C TYR A 115 8.81 2.39 16.30
N SER A 116 9.98 2.74 15.75
CA SER A 116 10.15 3.12 14.34
C SER A 116 10.52 1.89 13.51
N TRP A 117 9.57 1.40 12.76
CA TRP A 117 9.72 0.21 11.91
C TRP A 117 10.18 0.62 10.51
N GLU A 118 11.48 0.54 10.27
CA GLU A 118 12.13 1.03 9.06
C GLU A 118 11.99 0.06 7.88
N SER A 119 12.15 0.61 6.66
CA SER A 119 12.24 -0.14 5.40
C SER A 119 11.04 -1.04 5.12
N ARG A 120 9.83 -0.51 5.37
CA ARG A 120 8.61 -1.26 5.05
C ARG A 120 8.26 -1.12 3.58
N PRO A 121 8.08 -2.26 2.86
CA PRO A 121 7.50 -2.24 1.51
C PRO A 121 6.00 -1.92 1.56
N ALA A 122 5.38 -1.77 0.39
CA ALA A 122 3.93 -1.80 0.31
C ALA A 122 3.40 -3.16 0.79
N GLY A 123 2.37 -3.15 1.66
CA GLY A 123 1.87 -4.39 2.27
C GLY A 123 0.91 -4.13 3.43
N ALA A 124 0.54 -5.21 4.10
CA ALA A 124 -0.29 -5.18 5.30
C ALA A 124 0.24 -6.20 6.33
N TRP A 125 0.16 -5.84 7.61
CA TRP A 125 0.59 -6.69 8.73
C TRP A 125 -0.37 -6.56 9.90
N GLU A 126 -0.62 -7.64 10.64
CA GLU A 126 -1.28 -7.58 11.95
C GLU A 126 -0.18 -7.54 13.02
N VAL A 127 -0.04 -6.40 13.69
CA VAL A 127 0.89 -6.22 14.79
C VAL A 127 0.21 -6.42 16.14
N LYS A 128 0.95 -6.83 17.17
CA LYS A 128 0.47 -6.96 18.54
C LYS A 128 1.37 -6.21 19.49
N LEU A 129 0.74 -5.42 20.36
CA LEU A 129 1.40 -4.81 21.52
C LEU A 129 1.03 -5.58 22.77
N THR A 130 2.01 -5.98 23.55
CA THR A 130 1.85 -6.48 24.92
C THR A 130 2.52 -5.51 25.88
N VAL A 131 1.78 -5.02 26.87
CA VAL A 131 2.31 -4.16 27.93
C VAL A 131 2.38 -4.94 29.25
N VAL A 132 3.37 -4.58 30.08
CA VAL A 132 3.59 -5.18 31.40
C VAL A 132 3.62 -4.09 32.44
N ASP A 133 2.92 -4.27 33.54
CA ASP A 133 2.96 -3.34 34.67
C ASP A 133 4.04 -3.71 35.70
N ASN A 134 4.22 -2.83 36.70
CA ASN A 134 5.19 -3.06 37.78
C ASN A 134 4.81 -4.19 38.74
N ASN A 135 3.62 -4.77 38.65
CA ASN A 135 3.19 -5.95 39.36
C ASN A 135 3.40 -7.25 38.54
N GLY A 136 3.75 -7.12 37.27
CA GLY A 136 3.94 -8.21 36.33
C GLY A 136 2.64 -8.73 35.72
N PHE A 137 1.57 -7.93 35.74
CA PHE A 137 0.38 -8.20 34.93
C PHE A 137 0.61 -7.75 33.50
N GLU A 138 0.00 -8.46 32.58
CA GLU A 138 0.12 -8.22 31.15
C GLU A 138 -1.26 -8.03 30.52
N ASP A 139 -1.33 -7.14 29.53
CA ASP A 139 -2.46 -7.03 28.60
C ASP A 139 -1.93 -6.85 27.18
N SER A 140 -2.73 -7.21 26.18
CA SER A 140 -2.32 -7.10 24.81
C SER A 140 -3.46 -6.71 23.87
N THR A 141 -3.11 -5.92 22.85
CA THR A 141 -4.01 -5.52 21.78
C THR A 141 -3.38 -5.74 20.41
N LYS A 142 -4.20 -5.88 19.37
CA LYS A 142 -3.76 -6.05 17.98
C LYS A 142 -4.26 -4.90 17.12
N SER A 143 -3.46 -4.52 16.13
CA SER A 143 -3.81 -3.53 15.13
C SER A 143 -3.32 -3.94 13.75
N MET A 144 -4.00 -3.45 12.70
CA MET A 144 -3.52 -3.61 11.33
C MET A 144 -2.64 -2.42 10.94
N VAL A 145 -1.55 -2.72 10.25
CA VAL A 145 -0.68 -1.75 9.60
C VAL A 145 -0.82 -1.92 8.10
N TYR A 146 -1.14 -0.83 7.40
CA TYR A 146 -1.25 -0.79 5.94
C TYR A 146 -0.26 0.20 5.36
N VAL A 147 0.61 -0.25 4.47
CA VAL A 147 1.48 0.59 3.66
C VAL A 147 1.00 0.53 2.22
N ASN A 148 0.40 1.60 1.76
CA ASN A 148 -0.13 1.77 0.42
C ASN A 148 0.86 2.55 -0.44
N TYR A 149 0.78 2.39 -1.76
CA TYR A 149 1.66 3.07 -2.71
C TYR A 149 0.87 3.70 -3.85
N ARG A 150 1.35 4.87 -4.30
CA ARG A 150 0.95 5.53 -5.53
C ARG A 150 2.17 6.12 -6.21
N GLY A 151 2.47 5.65 -7.42
CA GLY A 151 3.49 6.22 -8.30
C GLY A 151 2.86 6.93 -9.48
N VAL A 152 3.38 8.09 -9.85
CA VAL A 152 2.87 8.92 -10.94
C VAL A 152 4.03 9.32 -11.87
N TRP A 153 3.86 9.10 -13.16
CA TRP A 153 4.73 9.52 -14.25
C TRP A 153 3.97 10.47 -15.16
N LYS A 154 4.52 11.65 -15.46
CA LYS A 154 3.83 12.72 -16.21
C LYS A 154 4.65 13.20 -17.41
N ASP A 155 3.95 13.74 -18.38
CA ASP A 155 4.49 14.56 -19.46
C ASP A 155 5.64 13.87 -20.23
N PHE A 156 5.45 12.62 -20.63
CA PHE A 156 6.42 11.87 -21.41
C PHE A 156 5.85 11.42 -22.76
N VAL A 157 6.71 10.98 -23.65
CA VAL A 157 6.36 10.52 -24.99
C VAL A 157 6.69 9.06 -25.16
N ILE A 158 5.75 8.28 -25.71
CA ILE A 158 6.01 6.94 -26.20
C ILE A 158 6.17 6.96 -27.72
N ASP A 159 7.27 6.39 -28.20
CA ASP A 159 7.60 6.36 -29.61
C ASP A 159 6.60 5.55 -30.43
N ARG A 160 6.53 5.85 -31.74
CA ARG A 160 5.70 5.16 -32.71
C ARG A 160 6.17 3.72 -32.98
N ALA A 161 5.24 2.87 -33.36
CA ALA A 161 5.53 1.56 -33.90
C ALA A 161 6.38 1.64 -35.18
N SER A 162 7.43 0.77 -35.32
CA SER A 162 8.29 0.71 -36.48
C SER A 162 9.09 -0.61 -36.61
N PRO A 163 8.61 -1.68 -37.25
CA PRO A 163 7.22 -2.02 -37.58
C PRO A 163 6.43 -2.60 -36.40
N ASN A 164 7.10 -2.92 -35.28
CA ASN A 164 6.48 -3.49 -34.10
C ASN A 164 6.01 -2.39 -33.15
N PRO A 165 4.97 -2.65 -32.35
CA PRO A 165 4.59 -1.77 -31.26
C PRO A 165 5.78 -1.43 -30.35
N VAL A 166 5.77 -0.22 -29.79
CA VAL A 166 6.70 0.17 -28.73
C VAL A 166 6.04 -0.11 -27.39
N ILE A 167 6.77 -0.74 -26.49
CA ILE A 167 6.29 -1.13 -25.17
C ILE A 167 7.21 -0.49 -24.12
N MET A 168 6.60 0.13 -23.15
CA MET A 168 7.25 0.59 -21.92
C MET A 168 6.70 -0.23 -20.76
N THR A 169 7.59 -0.88 -20.01
CA THR A 169 7.21 -1.79 -18.91
C THR A 169 7.55 -1.16 -17.57
N TRP A 170 6.59 -1.16 -16.66
CA TRP A 170 6.76 -0.86 -15.23
C TRP A 170 6.68 -2.15 -14.44
N GLU A 171 7.67 -2.35 -13.56
CA GLU A 171 7.73 -3.47 -12.62
C GLU A 171 7.44 -2.97 -11.21
N TYR A 172 6.59 -3.69 -10.47
CA TYR A 172 6.20 -3.31 -9.12
C TYR A 172 5.92 -4.54 -8.25
N PRO A 173 6.33 -4.49 -6.96
CA PRO A 173 6.17 -5.61 -6.06
C PRO A 173 4.73 -5.72 -5.55
N VAL A 174 4.14 -6.89 -5.70
CA VAL A 174 2.85 -7.24 -5.11
C VAL A 174 3.10 -8.23 -3.99
N THR A 175 3.04 -7.73 -2.76
CA THR A 175 3.23 -8.53 -1.57
C THR A 175 1.88 -8.90 -0.97
N TYR A 176 1.70 -10.11 -0.56
CA TYR A 176 0.60 -10.57 0.29
C TYR A 176 0.89 -12.00 0.77
N ASP A 177 0.30 -12.35 1.90
CA ASP A 177 0.28 -13.72 2.39
C ASP A 177 -1.12 -14.29 2.24
N GLN A 178 -1.23 -15.53 1.73
CA GLN A 178 -2.52 -16.21 1.55
C GLN A 178 -3.12 -16.70 2.87
N ASP A 179 -2.28 -16.98 3.84
CA ASP A 179 -2.68 -17.57 5.13
C ASP A 179 -2.95 -16.51 6.21
N SER A 180 -2.50 -15.26 5.99
CA SER A 180 -2.66 -14.13 6.91
C SER A 180 -3.82 -13.19 6.55
N LYS A 181 -3.96 -12.11 7.33
CA LYS A 181 -4.86 -10.99 7.00
C LYS A 181 -4.23 -9.96 6.06
N ASP A 182 -2.99 -10.18 5.64
CA ASP A 182 -2.27 -9.34 4.71
C ASP A 182 -2.95 -9.33 3.35
N ARG A 183 -3.83 -8.37 3.13
CA ARG A 183 -4.72 -8.39 1.97
C ARG A 183 -4.56 -7.14 1.15
N ILE A 184 -4.16 -7.36 -0.08
CA ILE A 184 -4.32 -6.33 -1.10
C ILE A 184 -5.82 -6.13 -1.39
N ARG A 185 -6.26 -4.88 -1.37
CA ARG A 185 -7.63 -4.50 -1.69
C ARG A 185 -7.83 -4.37 -3.18
N TYR A 186 -6.93 -3.66 -3.84
CA TYR A 186 -6.86 -3.55 -5.29
C TYR A 186 -5.48 -3.14 -5.77
N MET A 187 -5.23 -3.43 -7.02
CA MET A 187 -4.21 -2.81 -7.86
C MET A 187 -4.91 -2.00 -8.92
N ARG A 188 -4.35 -0.82 -9.23
CA ARG A 188 -4.88 0.05 -10.26
C ARG A 188 -3.76 0.60 -11.13
N ALA A 189 -3.98 0.59 -12.45
CA ALA A 189 -3.20 1.38 -13.39
C ALA A 189 -4.14 2.32 -14.14
N LYS A 190 -3.80 3.61 -14.16
CA LYS A 190 -4.55 4.66 -14.85
C LYS A 190 -3.64 5.31 -15.88
N LEU A 191 -4.17 5.57 -17.05
CA LEU A 191 -3.46 6.27 -18.13
C LEU A 191 -4.34 7.38 -18.67
N SER A 192 -3.79 8.59 -18.82
CA SER A 192 -4.39 9.68 -19.57
C SER A 192 -3.46 10.18 -20.66
N TYR A 193 -4.02 10.49 -21.83
CA TYR A 193 -3.29 10.96 -22.99
C TYR A 193 -4.21 11.77 -23.91
N PRO A 194 -3.70 12.70 -24.76
CA PRO A 194 -4.48 13.48 -25.68
C PRO A 194 -5.27 12.61 -26.66
N LYS A 195 -6.49 13.01 -27.03
CA LYS A 195 -7.31 12.33 -28.05
C LYS A 195 -6.70 12.40 -29.43
N GLU A 196 -6.14 13.54 -29.77
CA GLU A 196 -5.57 13.85 -31.08
C GLU A 196 -4.13 14.31 -30.90
N ASP A 197 -3.26 14.00 -31.87
CA ASP A 197 -1.91 14.51 -31.91
C ASP A 197 -1.89 15.83 -32.69
N ASP A 198 -1.58 16.93 -32.00
CA ASP A 198 -1.48 18.26 -32.60
C ASP A 198 -0.24 18.43 -33.49
N ASP A 199 0.77 17.56 -33.36
CA ASP A 199 2.09 17.67 -34.00
C ASP A 199 2.30 16.72 -35.19
N GLN A 200 1.30 16.45 -36.02
CA GLN A 200 1.54 15.76 -37.30
C GLN A 200 2.19 16.71 -38.34
N PRO A 201 3.50 16.76 -38.48
CA PRO A 201 4.13 17.47 -39.60
C PRO A 201 4.02 16.62 -40.86
N GLY A 202 2.90 16.64 -41.50
CA GLY A 202 2.78 15.92 -42.74
C GLY A 202 1.33 15.71 -43.19
N GLY A 203 0.66 16.80 -43.52
CA GLY A 203 -0.38 16.85 -44.52
C GLY A 203 -1.28 15.61 -44.61
N GLY A 204 -1.93 15.21 -43.54
CA GLY A 204 -3.12 14.37 -43.60
C GLY A 204 -4.14 15.10 -44.47
N LEU A 205 -4.85 14.39 -45.34
CA LEU A 205 -5.92 14.95 -46.11
C LEU A 205 -6.90 15.65 -45.16
N PRO A 206 -7.43 16.84 -45.48
CA PRO A 206 -8.37 17.52 -44.61
C PRO A 206 -9.54 16.61 -44.22
N GLY A 207 -9.63 16.29 -42.92
CA GLY A 207 -10.68 15.43 -42.35
C GLY A 207 -10.23 14.04 -41.89
N GLN A 208 -8.96 13.72 -41.88
CA GLN A 208 -8.39 12.57 -41.15
C GLN A 208 -7.75 13.04 -39.85
N THR A 209 -8.51 13.05 -38.78
CA THR A 209 -7.98 13.03 -37.44
C THR A 209 -7.56 11.58 -37.15
N THR A 210 -6.30 11.35 -36.85
CA THR A 210 -5.86 10.07 -36.31
C THR A 210 -6.01 10.18 -34.79
N ASP A 211 -7.03 9.54 -34.27
CA ASP A 211 -7.16 9.42 -32.82
C ASP A 211 -5.94 8.68 -32.26
N ASN A 212 -5.38 9.18 -31.19
CA ASN A 212 -4.36 8.47 -30.42
C ASN A 212 -4.95 7.22 -29.79
N ARG A 213 -4.14 6.16 -29.69
CA ARG A 213 -4.53 4.95 -29.00
C ARG A 213 -3.34 4.32 -28.28
N LEU A 214 -3.41 4.31 -26.97
CA LEU A 214 -2.47 3.63 -26.10
C LEU A 214 -3.20 2.54 -25.31
N ASP A 215 -2.61 1.38 -25.19
CA ASP A 215 -3.19 0.26 -24.47
C ASP A 215 -2.31 -0.17 -23.30
N LEU A 216 -2.94 -0.57 -22.19
CA LEU A 216 -2.31 -1.14 -21.03
C LEU A 216 -2.51 -2.66 -20.98
N TYR A 217 -1.46 -3.38 -20.58
CA TYR A 217 -1.50 -4.81 -20.32
C TYR A 217 -0.87 -5.09 -18.97
N MET A 218 -1.49 -5.94 -18.17
CA MET A 218 -1.00 -6.29 -16.83
C MET A 218 -0.70 -7.78 -16.78
N TYR A 219 0.47 -8.11 -16.25
CA TYR A 219 0.93 -9.49 -16.07
C TYR A 219 1.30 -9.73 -14.60
N ASN A 220 1.04 -10.97 -14.15
CA ASN A 220 1.41 -11.40 -12.81
C ASN A 220 2.90 -11.81 -12.73
N SER A 221 3.36 -12.21 -11.55
CA SER A 221 4.74 -12.63 -11.27
C SER A 221 5.22 -13.88 -12.05
N THR A 222 4.35 -14.50 -12.83
CA THR A 222 4.67 -15.64 -13.72
C THR A 222 4.45 -15.30 -15.19
N ASP A 223 4.39 -14.01 -15.54
CA ASP A 223 4.14 -13.49 -16.90
C ASP A 223 2.79 -13.92 -17.51
N GLU A 224 1.82 -14.27 -16.67
CA GLU A 224 0.48 -14.59 -17.13
C GLU A 224 -0.36 -13.31 -17.25
N ALA A 225 -1.01 -13.10 -18.40
CA ALA A 225 -1.85 -11.92 -18.63
C ALA A 225 -3.08 -11.92 -17.70
N VAL A 226 -3.21 -10.85 -16.93
CA VAL A 226 -4.29 -10.67 -15.94
C VAL A 226 -5.40 -9.76 -16.46
N SER A 227 -5.03 -8.65 -17.12
CA SER A 227 -5.96 -7.66 -17.65
C SER A 227 -5.34 -6.87 -18.79
N ASN A 228 -6.19 -6.20 -19.59
CA ASN A 228 -5.75 -5.24 -20.60
C ASN A 228 -6.87 -4.26 -20.94
N THR A 229 -6.52 -3.16 -21.64
CA THR A 229 -7.45 -2.14 -22.13
C THR A 229 -7.73 -2.22 -23.63
N SER A 230 -7.10 -3.12 -24.35
CA SER A 230 -7.16 -3.20 -25.82
C SER A 230 -8.57 -3.43 -26.39
N GLY A 231 -9.47 -3.98 -25.57
CA GLY A 231 -10.88 -4.15 -25.93
C GLY A 231 -11.77 -2.93 -25.69
N ILE A 232 -11.23 -1.83 -25.13
CA ILE A 232 -12.00 -0.61 -24.87
C ILE A 232 -11.98 0.25 -26.12
N GLU A 233 -13.15 0.45 -26.72
CA GLU A 233 -13.33 1.34 -27.87
C GLU A 233 -13.08 2.81 -27.48
N ASN A 234 -12.63 3.66 -28.44
CA ASN A 234 -12.28 5.05 -28.18
C ASN A 234 -13.41 5.85 -27.52
N ASP A 235 -14.66 5.63 -27.90
CA ASP A 235 -15.84 6.30 -27.32
C ASP A 235 -16.06 5.95 -25.82
N ASN A 236 -15.38 4.93 -25.30
CA ASN A 236 -15.49 4.47 -23.92
C ASN A 236 -14.18 4.68 -23.12
N ARG A 237 -13.22 5.46 -23.68
CA ARG A 237 -11.96 5.80 -23.01
C ARG A 237 -12.08 7.12 -22.26
N ASP A 238 -13.05 7.18 -21.33
CA ASP A 238 -13.39 8.35 -20.52
C ASP A 238 -13.51 8.01 -19.02
N ALA A 239 -12.77 7.00 -18.58
CA ALA A 239 -12.80 6.55 -17.20
C ALA A 239 -12.28 7.65 -16.24
N GLY A 240 -13.12 8.10 -15.32
CA GLY A 240 -12.78 9.06 -14.28
C GLY A 240 -12.76 10.53 -14.74
N ASP A 241 -11.87 11.33 -14.14
CA ASP A 241 -11.81 12.78 -14.29
C ASP A 241 -10.95 13.20 -15.49
N CYS A 242 -11.20 12.67 -16.66
CA CYS A 242 -10.54 13.08 -17.90
C CYS A 242 -10.93 14.47 -18.35
N GLY A 243 -9.98 15.20 -18.90
CA GLY A 243 -10.24 16.39 -19.71
C GLY A 243 -11.07 16.07 -20.95
N SER A 244 -11.78 17.07 -21.49
CA SER A 244 -12.62 16.87 -22.70
C SER A 244 -11.84 16.40 -23.91
N ASP A 245 -10.55 16.75 -23.97
CA ASP A 245 -9.63 16.50 -25.09
C ASP A 245 -8.66 15.33 -24.79
N GLU A 246 -8.94 14.56 -23.75
CA GLU A 246 -8.15 13.44 -23.30
C GLU A 246 -8.92 12.12 -23.38
N PHE A 247 -8.18 11.04 -23.63
CA PHE A 247 -8.61 9.69 -23.33
C PHE A 247 -8.05 9.28 -21.96
N CYS A 248 -8.89 8.60 -21.15
CA CYS A 248 -8.48 7.94 -19.92
C CYS A 248 -8.90 6.48 -19.93
N VAL A 249 -7.98 5.61 -19.58
CA VAL A 249 -8.25 4.19 -19.39
C VAL A 249 -7.75 3.73 -18.03
N TRP A 250 -8.52 2.85 -17.41
CA TRP A 250 -8.20 2.30 -16.10
C TRP A 250 -8.22 0.78 -16.17
N MET A 251 -7.22 0.18 -15.53
CA MET A 251 -7.28 -1.23 -15.12
C MET A 251 -7.39 -1.28 -13.61
N VAL A 252 -8.41 -1.95 -13.09
CA VAL A 252 -8.60 -2.16 -11.65
C VAL A 252 -8.75 -3.65 -11.40
N ILE A 253 -7.81 -4.21 -10.67
CA ILE A 253 -7.82 -5.62 -10.27
C ILE A 253 -8.14 -5.70 -8.78
N GLY A 254 -9.32 -6.23 -8.46
CA GLY A 254 -9.73 -6.40 -7.07
C GLY A 254 -8.88 -7.44 -6.35
N GLY A 255 -8.65 -7.25 -5.05
CA GLY A 255 -7.78 -8.10 -4.26
C GLY A 255 -8.13 -9.59 -4.26
N SER A 256 -9.41 -9.93 -4.44
CA SER A 256 -9.81 -11.35 -4.60
C SER A 256 -9.22 -12.00 -5.86
N THR A 257 -9.06 -11.23 -6.94
CA THR A 257 -8.44 -11.70 -8.18
C THR A 257 -6.92 -11.75 -8.02
N VAL A 258 -6.32 -10.70 -7.43
CA VAL A 258 -4.86 -10.66 -7.17
C VAL A 258 -4.42 -11.87 -6.37
N ARG A 259 -5.13 -12.19 -5.30
CA ARG A 259 -4.84 -13.38 -4.44
C ARG A 259 -5.06 -14.74 -5.11
N GLY A 260 -5.60 -14.77 -6.32
CA GLY A 260 -5.65 -15.98 -7.15
C GLY A 260 -4.32 -16.32 -7.82
N PHE A 261 -3.36 -15.40 -7.80
CA PHE A 261 -2.03 -15.56 -8.38
C PHE A 261 -0.97 -15.63 -7.28
N LEU A 262 0.29 -15.83 -7.62
CA LEU A 262 1.40 -15.80 -6.66
C LEU A 262 1.84 -14.35 -6.41
N PRO A 263 2.27 -14.00 -5.17
CA PRO A 263 2.95 -12.75 -4.91
C PRO A 263 4.28 -12.68 -5.66
N GLY A 264 4.83 -11.50 -5.82
CA GLY A 264 6.08 -11.24 -6.51
C GLY A 264 5.99 -10.02 -7.42
N ASP A 265 6.95 -9.84 -8.31
CA ASP A 265 7.00 -8.69 -9.18
C ASP A 265 6.00 -8.86 -10.32
N TRP A 266 5.09 -7.91 -10.40
CA TRP A 266 4.10 -7.82 -11.47
C TRP A 266 4.51 -6.72 -12.43
N THR A 267 4.02 -6.78 -13.66
CA THR A 267 4.32 -5.76 -14.66
C THR A 267 3.06 -5.14 -15.26
N VAL A 268 3.18 -3.85 -15.59
CA VAL A 268 2.25 -3.15 -16.48
C VAL A 268 3.02 -2.68 -17.69
N ASP A 269 2.57 -3.10 -18.87
CA ASP A 269 3.04 -2.64 -20.16
C ASP A 269 2.12 -1.54 -20.67
N LEU A 270 2.72 -0.43 -21.09
CA LEU A 270 2.11 0.61 -21.89
C LEU A 270 2.55 0.42 -23.33
N GLU A 271 1.60 0.15 -24.22
CA GLU A 271 1.84 -0.12 -25.64
C GLU A 271 1.40 1.03 -26.53
N ASN A 272 2.28 1.45 -27.44
CA ASN A 272 1.92 2.27 -28.59
C ASN A 272 2.06 1.41 -29.89
N ALA A 273 0.93 1.06 -30.47
CA ALA A 273 0.87 0.35 -31.76
C ALA A 273 0.64 1.28 -32.96
N GLU A 274 0.49 2.61 -32.71
CA GLU A 274 0.24 3.62 -33.74
C GLU A 274 1.52 3.97 -34.52
N THR A 275 1.33 4.57 -35.68
CA THR A 275 2.41 4.98 -36.59
C THR A 275 2.99 6.36 -36.27
N HIS A 276 2.56 6.97 -35.18
CA HIS A 276 3.02 8.26 -34.68
C HIS A 276 3.39 8.16 -33.19
N ASN A 277 4.23 9.07 -32.74
CA ASN A 277 4.55 9.20 -31.31
C ASN A 277 3.31 9.73 -30.59
N THR A 278 3.12 9.30 -29.36
CA THR A 278 1.99 9.76 -28.54
C THR A 278 2.48 10.33 -27.22
N GLU A 279 2.00 11.52 -26.87
CA GLU A 279 2.21 12.10 -25.54
C GLU A 279 1.39 11.37 -24.50
N VAL A 280 1.93 11.22 -23.30
CA VAL A 280 1.25 10.72 -22.12
C VAL A 280 1.19 11.85 -21.10
N ASN A 281 -0.03 12.26 -20.74
CA ASN A 281 -0.22 13.32 -19.75
C ASN A 281 0.05 12.79 -18.34
N GLU A 282 -0.50 11.60 -18.01
CA GLU A 282 -0.31 10.98 -16.72
C GLU A 282 -0.44 9.45 -16.81
N PHE A 283 0.48 8.76 -16.19
CA PHE A 283 0.40 7.33 -15.91
C PHE A 283 0.54 7.10 -14.41
N VAL A 284 -0.37 6.33 -13.81
CA VAL A 284 -0.43 6.09 -12.36
C VAL A 284 -0.49 4.60 -12.08
N ILE A 285 0.30 4.14 -11.12
CA ILE A 285 0.18 2.81 -10.52
C ILE A 285 -0.18 2.98 -9.04
N GLU A 286 -1.20 2.28 -8.58
CA GLU A 286 -1.58 2.25 -7.18
C GLU A 286 -1.68 0.82 -6.65
N LEU A 287 -1.15 0.63 -5.44
CA LEU A 287 -1.33 -0.57 -4.63
C LEU A 287 -2.03 -0.17 -3.33
N GLN A 288 -3.22 -0.68 -3.10
CA GLN A 288 -3.93 -0.44 -1.85
C GLN A 288 -4.13 -1.74 -1.08
N TYR A 289 -3.67 -1.73 0.15
CA TYR A 289 -3.84 -2.78 1.14
C TYR A 289 -4.93 -2.40 2.14
N ARG A 290 -5.73 -3.37 2.55
CA ARG A 290 -6.75 -3.23 3.61
C ARG A 290 -7.36 -4.59 3.99
#